data_d489ebbf6b48f393cc9cd81eb89dbd0f
#
_entry.id   d489ebbf6b48f393cc9cd81eb89dbd0f
#
_cell.length_a   1.000
_cell.length_b   1.000
_cell.length_c   1.000
_cell.angle_alpha   90.00
_cell.angle_beta   90.00
_cell.angle_gamma   90.00
#
_symmetry.space_group_name_H-M   'P 1'
#
loop_
_entity.id
_entity.type
_entity.pdbx_description
1 polymer ?
#
loop_
_entity_poly.entity_id
_entity_poly.type
_entity_poly.pdbx_seq_one_letter_code
_entity_poly.pdbx_strand_id
1 'polypeptide(L)'
;MKTAASLPPWQPITFGGVAAFSRASFGRLLLVQFIVAALVAASVLCFLVSTWFPAVHKAIGRLPDRGAIHRGQLEWNSPSPVWLSEGTFLSIIVDVAGGSRSGQSADLQLELERNGFKICSLFGCLAVPYPKNWTIAMSRAEVEPWWGAWRPFLLIGAVVGVVICLLAGWLGLAALYSLPLRLIAFYSDRRATWGACWRLAGAAQLPGALLMSCATFLYGFNRINLVGLLFAWLLHVVIGWIYIGIAPARLPRLAGVPRRGGNPFGGERKRQKKFGA
;
A
#
# COMPACT_ATOMS: atom_id res chain seq x y z
N MET A 1 -13.58 27.91 -35.69
CA MET A 1 -13.64 26.49 -35.30
C MET A 1 -13.39 26.36 -33.82
N LYS A 2 -14.40 26.07 -32.99
CA LYS A 2 -14.21 25.72 -31.58
C LYS A 2 -13.59 24.35 -31.56
N THR A 3 -12.30 24.22 -31.20
CA THR A 3 -11.68 22.96 -30.91
C THR A 3 -12.48 22.28 -29.81
N ALA A 4 -13.14 21.16 -30.15
CA ALA A 4 -13.84 20.33 -29.18
C ALA A 4 -12.88 20.04 -28.04
N ALA A 5 -13.25 20.46 -26.83
CA ALA A 5 -12.47 20.16 -25.63
C ALA A 5 -12.40 18.64 -25.51
N SER A 6 -11.26 18.07 -25.86
CA SER A 6 -11.02 16.63 -25.67
C SER A 6 -11.28 16.31 -24.20
N LEU A 7 -12.21 15.39 -23.94
CA LEU A 7 -12.45 14.87 -22.60
C LEU A 7 -11.12 14.43 -21.99
N PRO A 8 -10.81 14.84 -20.76
CA PRO A 8 -9.55 14.46 -20.13
C PRO A 8 -9.46 12.94 -20.10
N PRO A 9 -8.32 12.34 -20.53
CA PRO A 9 -8.15 10.90 -20.54
C PRO A 9 -8.27 10.35 -19.11
N TRP A 10 -8.95 9.23 -18.97
CA TRP A 10 -9.09 8.49 -17.69
C TRP A 10 -7.88 7.60 -17.41
N GLN A 11 -6.69 8.06 -17.70
CA GLN A 11 -5.47 7.25 -17.61
C GLN A 11 -4.59 7.71 -16.44
N PRO A 12 -4.65 7.03 -15.28
CA PRO A 12 -3.80 7.38 -14.14
C PRO A 12 -2.33 6.98 -14.33
N ILE A 13 -1.97 6.29 -15.42
CA ILE A 13 -0.64 5.72 -15.63
C ILE A 13 0.31 6.70 -16.33
N THR A 14 -0.20 7.60 -17.16
CA THR A 14 0.64 8.55 -17.91
C THR A 14 0.74 9.90 -17.22
N PHE A 15 1.87 10.60 -17.37
CA PHE A 15 2.03 11.95 -16.82
C PHE A 15 0.96 12.93 -17.33
N GLY A 16 0.53 12.80 -18.60
CA GLY A 16 -0.55 13.59 -19.17
C GLY A 16 -1.91 13.26 -18.56
N GLY A 17 -2.17 11.98 -18.33
CA GLY A 17 -3.39 11.50 -17.68
C GLY A 17 -3.50 11.97 -16.24
N VAL A 18 -2.41 11.84 -15.45
CA VAL A 18 -2.33 12.36 -14.09
C VAL A 18 -2.52 13.88 -14.06
N ALA A 19 -1.87 14.64 -14.97
CA ALA A 19 -2.06 16.08 -15.08
C ALA A 19 -3.50 16.47 -15.43
N ALA A 20 -4.23 15.64 -16.20
CA ALA A 20 -5.62 15.89 -16.56
C ALA A 20 -6.56 15.90 -15.35
N PHE A 21 -6.23 15.17 -14.26
CA PHE A 21 -7.00 15.19 -13.03
C PHE A 21 -7.03 16.55 -12.34
N SER A 22 -6.06 17.44 -12.61
CA SER A 22 -6.11 18.82 -12.12
C SER A 22 -7.40 19.56 -12.51
N ARG A 23 -8.02 19.18 -13.63
CA ARG A 23 -9.27 19.74 -14.20
C ARG A 23 -10.48 18.83 -14.00
N ALA A 24 -10.28 17.60 -13.51
CA ALA A 24 -11.37 16.66 -13.27
C ALA A 24 -12.24 17.10 -12.08
N SER A 25 -13.48 16.59 -12.00
CA SER A 25 -14.29 16.73 -10.79
C SER A 25 -13.70 15.91 -9.65
N PHE A 26 -13.97 16.32 -8.40
CA PHE A 26 -13.57 15.59 -7.21
C PHE A 26 -14.13 14.16 -7.20
N GLY A 27 -15.42 14.00 -7.56
CA GLY A 27 -16.04 12.67 -7.61
C GLY A 27 -15.38 11.73 -8.61
N ARG A 28 -14.86 12.26 -9.75
CA ARG A 28 -14.10 11.44 -10.71
C ARG A 28 -12.78 10.95 -10.13
N LEU A 29 -12.04 11.82 -9.42
CA LEU A 29 -10.81 11.40 -8.74
C LEU A 29 -11.10 10.31 -7.71
N LEU A 30 -12.11 10.52 -6.84
CA LEU A 30 -12.50 9.53 -5.84
C LEU A 30 -12.93 8.20 -6.45
N LEU A 31 -13.68 8.24 -7.57
CA LEU A 31 -14.07 7.00 -8.26
C LEU A 31 -12.85 6.21 -8.74
N VAL A 32 -11.89 6.87 -9.39
CA VAL A 32 -10.67 6.20 -9.86
C VAL A 32 -9.81 5.72 -8.68
N GLN A 33 -9.69 6.51 -7.62
CA GLN A 33 -9.03 6.09 -6.39
C GLN A 33 -9.71 4.87 -5.77
N PHE A 34 -11.04 4.84 -5.70
CA PHE A 34 -11.78 3.70 -5.19
C PHE A 34 -11.55 2.44 -6.02
N ILE A 35 -11.57 2.54 -7.36
CA ILE A 35 -11.28 1.40 -8.24
C ILE A 35 -9.86 0.86 -7.98
N VAL A 36 -8.86 1.74 -7.89
CA VAL A 36 -7.48 1.33 -7.61
C VAL A 36 -7.36 0.75 -6.20
N ALA A 37 -8.00 1.34 -5.20
CA ALA A 37 -8.03 0.79 -3.84
C ALA A 37 -8.68 -0.60 -3.79
N ALA A 38 -9.76 -0.82 -4.54
CA ALA A 38 -10.40 -2.12 -4.66
C ALA A 38 -9.47 -3.17 -5.32
N LEU A 39 -8.70 -2.79 -6.34
CA LEU A 39 -7.69 -3.67 -6.95
C LEU A 39 -6.58 -4.05 -5.95
N VAL A 40 -6.08 -3.08 -5.18
CA VAL A 40 -5.10 -3.36 -4.11
C VAL A 40 -5.71 -4.25 -3.04
N ALA A 41 -6.94 -3.98 -2.61
CA ALA A 41 -7.63 -4.82 -1.62
C ALA A 41 -7.85 -6.25 -2.15
N ALA A 42 -8.17 -6.42 -3.43
CA ALA A 42 -8.29 -7.72 -4.08
C ALA A 42 -6.94 -8.48 -4.09
N SER A 43 -5.80 -7.79 -4.31
CA SER A 43 -4.48 -8.42 -4.24
C SER A 43 -4.14 -8.88 -2.83
N VAL A 44 -4.45 -8.09 -1.81
CA VAL A 44 -4.28 -8.45 -0.40
C VAL A 44 -5.20 -9.60 -0.01
N LEU A 45 -6.47 -9.57 -0.43
CA LEU A 45 -7.43 -10.65 -0.20
C LEU A 45 -6.93 -11.97 -0.80
N CYS A 46 -6.47 -11.94 -2.04
CA CYS A 46 -5.91 -13.10 -2.73
C CYS A 46 -4.72 -13.67 -1.95
N PHE A 47 -3.80 -12.81 -1.50
CA PHE A 47 -2.66 -13.18 -0.67
C PHE A 47 -3.10 -13.86 0.64
N LEU A 48 -4.04 -13.26 1.38
CA LEU A 48 -4.52 -13.82 2.65
C LEU A 48 -5.16 -15.18 2.47
N VAL A 49 -6.03 -15.33 1.45
CA VAL A 49 -6.77 -16.57 1.20
C VAL A 49 -5.86 -17.69 0.70
N SER A 50 -4.85 -17.37 -0.12
CA SER A 50 -3.99 -18.39 -0.73
C SER A 50 -2.79 -18.78 0.14
N THR A 51 -2.37 -17.92 1.08
CA THR A 51 -1.11 -18.12 1.82
C THR A 51 -1.30 -18.20 3.33
N TRP A 52 -1.78 -17.13 3.96
CA TRP A 52 -1.85 -17.04 5.42
C TRP A 52 -2.97 -17.89 6.01
N PHE A 53 -4.15 -17.88 5.43
CA PHE A 53 -5.30 -18.62 5.98
C PHE A 53 -5.12 -20.13 5.92
N PRO A 54 -4.55 -20.71 4.85
CA PRO A 54 -4.17 -22.12 4.85
C PRO A 54 -3.13 -22.48 5.91
N ALA A 55 -2.13 -21.58 6.14
CA ALA A 55 -1.14 -21.79 7.18
C ALA A 55 -1.77 -21.82 8.58
N VAL A 56 -2.67 -20.86 8.87
CA VAL A 56 -3.42 -20.82 10.14
C VAL A 56 -4.32 -22.03 10.29
N HIS A 57 -5.06 -22.42 9.24
CA HIS A 57 -5.92 -23.60 9.30
C HIS A 57 -5.13 -24.88 9.56
N LYS A 58 -3.96 -25.04 8.91
CA LYS A 58 -3.03 -26.15 9.17
C LYS A 58 -2.54 -26.17 10.62
N ALA A 59 -2.21 -24.98 11.16
CA ALA A 59 -1.78 -24.86 12.54
C ALA A 59 -2.88 -25.26 13.52
N ILE A 60 -4.13 -24.82 13.29
CA ILE A 60 -5.28 -25.18 14.11
C ILE A 60 -5.51 -26.70 14.09
N GLY A 61 -5.40 -27.35 12.93
CA GLY A 61 -5.54 -28.80 12.79
C GLY A 61 -4.49 -29.61 13.56
N ARG A 62 -3.36 -28.98 13.94
CA ARG A 62 -2.28 -29.59 14.72
C ARG A 62 -2.28 -29.20 16.21
N LEU A 63 -3.26 -28.42 16.65
CA LEU A 63 -3.42 -28.11 18.07
C LEU A 63 -3.77 -29.38 18.84
N PRO A 64 -3.29 -29.51 20.10
CA PRO A 64 -3.63 -30.62 20.96
C PRO A 64 -5.10 -30.61 21.39
N ASP A 65 -5.59 -31.74 21.88
CA ASP A 65 -6.96 -31.83 22.43
C ASP A 65 -7.14 -31.00 23.70
N ARG A 66 -6.07 -30.73 24.42
CA ARG A 66 -6.05 -29.94 25.65
C ARG A 66 -4.89 -28.97 25.62
N GLY A 67 -5.20 -27.70 25.75
CA GLY A 67 -4.26 -26.61 25.87
C GLY A 67 -5.02 -25.32 26.19
N ALA A 68 -4.41 -24.45 26.97
CA ALA A 68 -5.00 -23.17 27.33
C ALA A 68 -3.93 -22.14 27.66
N ILE A 69 -4.24 -20.86 27.43
CA ILE A 69 -3.50 -19.76 28.04
C ILE A 69 -4.29 -19.38 29.29
N HIS A 70 -3.72 -19.60 30.47
CA HIS A 70 -4.33 -19.31 31.75
C HIS A 70 -3.38 -18.48 32.60
N ARG A 71 -3.89 -17.41 33.21
CA ARG A 71 -3.10 -16.49 34.07
C ARG A 71 -1.82 -15.95 33.41
N GLY A 72 -1.86 -15.75 32.10
CA GLY A 72 -0.71 -15.26 31.35
C GLY A 72 0.37 -16.33 31.04
N GLN A 73 0.03 -17.61 31.14
CA GLN A 73 0.91 -18.73 30.81
C GLN A 73 0.24 -19.69 29.86
N LEU A 74 0.99 -20.20 28.89
CA LEU A 74 0.56 -21.25 27.98
C LEU A 74 0.76 -22.62 28.65
N GLU A 75 -0.34 -23.30 28.90
CA GLU A 75 -0.39 -24.70 29.33
C GLU A 75 -0.40 -25.60 28.09
N TRP A 76 0.72 -26.24 27.84
CA TRP A 76 0.94 -27.03 26.64
C TRP A 76 1.31 -28.48 27.03
N ASN A 77 0.41 -29.41 26.70
CA ASN A 77 0.55 -30.84 27.11
C ASN A 77 1.09 -31.73 25.98
N SER A 78 1.74 -31.17 25.00
CA SER A 78 2.33 -31.88 23.85
C SER A 78 3.84 -31.64 23.81
N PRO A 79 4.61 -32.42 23.03
CA PRO A 79 6.03 -32.13 22.83
C PRO A 79 6.31 -30.72 22.39
N SER A 80 7.43 -30.13 22.87
CA SER A 80 7.91 -28.82 22.54
C SER A 80 9.43 -28.85 22.35
N PRO A 81 10.01 -28.23 21.32
CA PRO A 81 9.34 -27.36 20.32
C PRO A 81 8.60 -28.18 19.25
N VAL A 82 7.49 -27.60 18.73
CA VAL A 82 6.70 -28.23 17.66
C VAL A 82 6.25 -27.19 16.63
N TRP A 83 6.37 -27.52 15.35
CA TRP A 83 5.89 -26.72 14.24
C TRP A 83 4.42 -27.04 13.96
N LEU A 84 3.54 -26.10 14.26
CA LEU A 84 2.11 -26.19 13.91
C LEU A 84 1.87 -25.94 12.43
N SER A 85 2.60 -24.98 11.85
CA SER A 85 2.58 -24.71 10.42
C SER A 85 3.96 -24.27 9.95
N GLU A 86 4.39 -24.79 8.81
CA GLU A 86 5.57 -24.36 8.08
C GLU A 86 5.15 -23.84 6.72
N GLY A 87 5.60 -22.65 6.36
CA GLY A 87 5.35 -22.03 5.07
C GLY A 87 6.35 -20.92 4.80
N THR A 88 6.49 -20.49 3.55
CA THR A 88 7.41 -19.41 3.17
C THR A 88 7.00 -18.07 3.79
N PHE A 89 5.70 -17.79 3.84
CA PHE A 89 5.18 -16.47 4.26
C PHE A 89 4.85 -16.42 5.74
N LEU A 90 4.37 -17.53 6.31
CA LEU A 90 3.95 -17.61 7.70
C LEU A 90 4.32 -18.99 8.26
N SER A 91 5.06 -19.01 9.36
CA SER A 91 5.29 -20.20 10.18
C SER A 91 4.76 -19.96 11.60
N ILE A 92 4.25 -21.05 12.21
CA ILE A 92 3.74 -21.04 13.59
C ILE A 92 4.39 -22.17 14.34
N ILE A 93 5.11 -21.81 15.40
CA ILE A 93 5.84 -22.75 16.27
C ILE A 93 5.38 -22.58 17.71
N VAL A 94 5.38 -23.66 18.48
CA VAL A 94 5.22 -23.63 19.93
C VAL A 94 6.54 -24.05 20.57
N ASP A 95 7.14 -23.17 21.38
CA ASP A 95 8.35 -23.44 22.15
C ASP A 95 8.18 -23.00 23.62
N VAL A 96 7.58 -23.86 24.42
CA VAL A 96 7.36 -23.61 25.86
C VAL A 96 8.63 -23.74 26.68
N ALA A 97 9.64 -24.47 26.16
CA ALA A 97 10.92 -24.69 26.85
C ALA A 97 11.88 -23.49 26.66
N GLY A 98 11.67 -22.65 25.65
CA GLY A 98 12.49 -21.47 25.39
C GLY A 98 13.91 -21.81 24.95
N GLY A 99 14.15 -23.03 24.47
CA GLY A 99 15.48 -23.54 24.15
C GLY A 99 15.79 -23.67 22.67
N SER A 100 14.81 -23.52 21.81
CA SER A 100 15.05 -23.68 20.38
C SER A 100 15.64 -22.40 19.78
N ARG A 101 16.92 -22.46 19.43
CA ARG A 101 17.53 -21.49 18.50
C ARG A 101 17.13 -21.84 17.06
N SER A 102 15.83 -22.13 16.83
CA SER A 102 15.36 -22.32 15.46
C SER A 102 15.43 -20.97 14.76
N GLY A 103 16.26 -20.89 13.71
CA GLY A 103 16.33 -19.71 12.87
C GLY A 103 14.95 -19.39 12.29
N GLN A 104 14.77 -18.16 11.82
CA GLN A 104 13.54 -17.74 11.13
C GLN A 104 13.36 -18.57 9.86
N SER A 105 12.27 -19.33 9.78
CA SER A 105 11.96 -20.24 8.67
C SER A 105 11.00 -19.65 7.64
N ALA A 106 10.35 -18.52 7.97
CA ALA A 106 9.37 -17.86 7.13
C ALA A 106 9.56 -16.32 7.17
N ASP A 107 8.94 -15.63 6.25
CA ASP A 107 8.96 -14.15 6.22
C ASP A 107 8.33 -13.55 7.49
N LEU A 108 7.34 -14.22 8.06
CA LEU A 108 6.76 -13.95 9.37
C LEU A 108 6.70 -15.26 10.17
N GLN A 109 7.29 -15.27 11.37
CA GLN A 109 7.23 -16.40 12.29
C GLN A 109 6.51 -15.99 13.56
N LEU A 110 5.46 -16.74 13.92
CA LEU A 110 4.77 -16.65 15.19
C LEU A 110 5.26 -17.77 16.11
N GLU A 111 5.92 -17.41 17.19
CA GLU A 111 6.46 -18.32 18.18
C GLU A 111 5.66 -18.19 19.47
N LEU A 112 4.95 -19.25 19.86
CA LEU A 112 4.17 -19.32 21.09
C LEU A 112 5.08 -19.86 22.21
N GLU A 113 5.39 -19.02 23.18
CA GLU A 113 6.21 -19.35 24.34
C GLU A 113 5.35 -19.55 25.59
N ARG A 114 5.95 -19.93 26.72
CA ARG A 114 5.24 -20.14 27.97
C ARG A 114 4.52 -18.86 28.47
N ASN A 115 5.16 -17.69 28.42
CA ASN A 115 4.65 -16.45 29.05
C ASN A 115 4.15 -15.41 28.06
N GLY A 116 4.19 -15.71 26.75
CA GLY A 116 3.85 -14.79 25.71
C GLY A 116 4.03 -15.39 24.32
N PHE A 117 3.95 -14.57 23.33
CA PHE A 117 4.30 -14.94 21.96
C PHE A 117 5.31 -13.96 21.37
N LYS A 118 6.12 -14.44 20.44
CA LYS A 118 7.01 -13.62 19.64
C LYS A 118 6.56 -13.59 18.20
N ILE A 119 6.62 -12.41 17.60
CA ILE A 119 6.46 -12.20 16.17
C ILE A 119 7.83 -11.85 15.60
N CYS A 120 8.42 -12.77 14.84
CA CYS A 120 9.72 -12.59 14.21
C CYS A 120 9.56 -12.32 12.72
N SER A 121 10.29 -11.34 12.20
CA SER A 121 10.31 -10.96 10.80
C SER A 121 11.73 -10.52 10.41
N LEU A 122 11.93 -10.12 9.15
CA LEU A 122 13.20 -9.55 8.67
C LEU A 122 13.73 -8.40 9.55
N PHE A 123 12.85 -7.70 10.26
CA PHE A 123 13.21 -6.55 11.11
C PHE A 123 13.54 -6.92 12.57
N GLY A 124 13.52 -8.20 12.90
CA GLY A 124 13.74 -8.70 14.25
C GLY A 124 12.49 -9.31 14.87
N CYS A 125 12.54 -9.56 16.18
CA CYS A 125 11.47 -10.21 16.93
C CYS A 125 10.85 -9.24 17.93
N LEU A 126 9.51 -9.20 17.96
CA LEU A 126 8.71 -8.48 18.95
C LEU A 126 8.09 -9.51 19.90
N ALA A 127 8.41 -9.44 21.20
CA ALA A 127 7.81 -10.26 22.23
C ALA A 127 6.60 -9.56 22.85
N VAL A 128 5.48 -10.29 22.98
CA VAL A 128 4.22 -9.80 23.55
C VAL A 128 3.77 -10.76 24.65
N PRO A 129 3.66 -10.30 25.91
CA PRO A 129 3.20 -11.15 27.01
C PRO A 129 1.71 -11.49 26.87
N TYR A 130 1.30 -12.66 27.36
CA TYR A 130 -0.12 -13.01 27.41
C TYR A 130 -0.86 -12.17 28.47
N PRO A 131 -2.13 -11.83 28.21
CA PRO A 131 -2.95 -11.14 29.19
C PRO A 131 -3.19 -12.02 30.44
N LYS A 132 -2.87 -11.50 31.63
CA LYS A 132 -2.95 -12.27 32.90
C LYS A 132 -4.38 -12.61 33.32
N ASN A 133 -5.36 -11.79 32.90
CA ASN A 133 -6.76 -11.92 33.34
C ASN A 133 -7.63 -12.72 32.35
N TRP A 134 -7.05 -13.24 31.29
CA TRP A 134 -7.77 -13.99 30.25
C TRP A 134 -7.49 -15.48 30.35
N THR A 135 -8.52 -16.27 30.08
CA THR A 135 -8.38 -17.70 29.79
C THR A 135 -8.73 -17.88 28.32
N ILE A 136 -7.76 -18.31 27.54
CA ILE A 136 -7.93 -18.53 26.10
C ILE A 136 -7.70 -20.02 25.85
N ALA A 137 -8.73 -20.70 25.37
CA ALA A 137 -8.60 -22.09 24.98
C ALA A 137 -7.69 -22.20 23.75
N MET A 138 -6.77 -23.16 23.80
CA MET A 138 -5.81 -23.47 22.72
C MET A 138 -5.97 -24.94 22.30
N SER A 139 -7.17 -25.49 22.39
CA SER A 139 -7.52 -26.81 21.89
C SER A 139 -8.10 -26.74 20.48
N ARG A 140 -7.87 -27.79 19.69
CA ARG A 140 -8.45 -27.85 18.34
C ARG A 140 -9.97 -27.73 18.36
N ALA A 141 -10.63 -28.42 19.29
CA ALA A 141 -12.09 -28.46 19.38
C ALA A 141 -12.75 -27.09 19.59
N GLU A 142 -12.04 -26.16 20.24
CA GLU A 142 -12.58 -24.81 20.51
C GLU A 142 -12.09 -23.77 19.49
N VAL A 143 -10.84 -23.86 19.03
CA VAL A 143 -10.28 -22.88 18.09
C VAL A 143 -10.80 -23.08 16.66
N GLU A 144 -11.07 -24.31 16.22
CA GLU A 144 -11.52 -24.60 14.84
C GLU A 144 -12.91 -24.00 14.55
N PRO A 145 -13.96 -24.17 15.40
CA PRO A 145 -15.24 -23.51 15.20
C PRO A 145 -15.16 -21.98 15.28
N TRP A 146 -14.36 -21.45 16.23
CA TRP A 146 -14.13 -20.02 16.37
C TRP A 146 -13.51 -19.46 15.09
N TRP A 147 -12.46 -20.09 14.56
CA TRP A 147 -11.80 -19.71 13.32
C TRP A 147 -12.77 -19.73 12.12
N GLY A 148 -13.57 -20.81 12.02
CA GLY A 148 -14.58 -20.95 10.97
C GLY A 148 -15.60 -19.80 10.98
N ALA A 149 -16.08 -19.42 12.18
CA ALA A 149 -17.04 -18.33 12.37
C ALA A 149 -16.43 -16.95 12.04
N TRP A 150 -15.19 -16.68 12.47
CA TRP A 150 -14.58 -15.36 12.31
C TRP A 150 -13.86 -15.13 10.99
N ARG A 151 -13.48 -16.18 10.29
CA ARG A 151 -12.76 -16.09 9.01
C ARG A 151 -13.40 -15.14 8.00
N PRO A 152 -14.72 -15.20 7.68
CA PRO A 152 -15.33 -14.28 6.73
C PRO A 152 -15.29 -12.82 7.21
N PHE A 153 -15.49 -12.58 8.51
CA PHE A 153 -15.43 -11.23 9.07
C PHE A 153 -14.01 -10.64 9.01
N LEU A 154 -12.99 -11.46 9.25
CA LEU A 154 -11.58 -11.05 9.12
C LEU A 154 -11.24 -10.67 7.67
N LEU A 155 -11.75 -11.44 6.67
CA LEU A 155 -11.54 -11.12 5.27
C LEU A 155 -12.24 -9.82 4.87
N ILE A 156 -13.52 -9.66 5.26
CA ILE A 156 -14.27 -8.42 4.97
C ILE A 156 -13.58 -7.23 5.66
N GLY A 157 -13.21 -7.40 6.94
CA GLY A 157 -12.51 -6.37 7.71
C GLY A 157 -11.17 -5.97 7.06
N ALA A 158 -10.41 -6.94 6.55
CA ALA A 158 -9.16 -6.67 5.83
C ALA A 158 -9.40 -5.87 4.55
N VAL A 159 -10.37 -6.27 3.72
CA VAL A 159 -10.72 -5.57 2.47
C VAL A 159 -11.18 -4.14 2.75
N VAL A 160 -12.14 -3.98 3.67
CA VAL A 160 -12.68 -2.66 4.04
C VAL A 160 -11.59 -1.79 4.67
N GLY A 161 -10.78 -2.37 5.56
CA GLY A 161 -9.67 -1.68 6.20
C GLY A 161 -8.65 -1.17 5.18
N VAL A 162 -8.22 -2.01 4.22
CA VAL A 162 -7.29 -1.61 3.14
C VAL A 162 -7.87 -0.45 2.33
N VAL A 163 -9.14 -0.55 1.89
CA VAL A 163 -9.78 0.51 1.09
C VAL A 163 -9.84 1.82 1.87
N ILE A 164 -10.28 1.79 3.13
CA ILE A 164 -10.38 3.00 3.97
C ILE A 164 -9.00 3.60 4.21
N CYS A 165 -8.00 2.80 4.58
CA CYS A 165 -6.64 3.27 4.84
C CYS A 165 -6.00 3.89 3.58
N LEU A 166 -6.19 3.29 2.40
CA LEU A 166 -5.67 3.84 1.15
C LEU A 166 -6.36 5.16 0.79
N LEU A 167 -7.68 5.22 0.82
CA LEU A 167 -8.41 6.45 0.51
C LEU A 167 -8.04 7.58 1.48
N ALA A 168 -8.04 7.31 2.79
CA ALA A 168 -7.66 8.29 3.81
C ALA A 168 -6.19 8.73 3.63
N GLY A 169 -5.28 7.76 3.38
CA GLY A 169 -3.87 8.04 3.12
C GLY A 169 -3.67 8.90 1.88
N TRP A 170 -4.32 8.59 0.76
CA TRP A 170 -4.21 9.40 -0.46
C TRP A 170 -4.80 10.80 -0.31
N LEU A 171 -5.91 10.95 0.43
CA LEU A 171 -6.47 12.27 0.75
C LEU A 171 -5.50 13.11 1.59
N GLY A 172 -4.90 12.51 2.61
CA GLY A 172 -3.91 13.15 3.47
C GLY A 172 -2.63 13.51 2.71
N LEU A 173 -2.07 12.57 1.93
CA LEU A 173 -0.90 12.81 1.09
C LEU A 173 -1.17 13.84 -0.01
N ALA A 174 -2.37 13.86 -0.59
CA ALA A 174 -2.77 14.90 -1.54
C ALA A 174 -2.76 16.30 -0.91
N ALA A 175 -3.19 16.42 0.34
CA ALA A 175 -3.11 17.69 1.08
C ALA A 175 -1.66 18.10 1.32
N LEU A 176 -0.81 17.17 1.78
CA LEU A 176 0.61 17.41 2.03
C LEU A 176 1.36 17.81 0.76
N TYR A 177 1.16 17.05 -0.33
CA TYR A 177 1.87 17.29 -1.60
C TYR A 177 1.29 18.42 -2.44
N SER A 178 0.13 18.96 -2.11
CA SER A 178 -0.45 20.12 -2.81
C SER A 178 0.45 21.37 -2.69
N LEU A 179 1.18 21.54 -1.57
CA LEU A 179 2.09 22.64 -1.35
C LEU A 179 3.32 22.59 -2.30
N PRO A 180 4.15 21.53 -2.31
CA PRO A 180 5.27 21.44 -3.24
C PRO A 180 4.83 21.49 -4.71
N LEU A 181 3.69 20.88 -5.08
CA LEU A 181 3.12 20.97 -6.41
C LEU A 181 2.80 22.42 -6.81
N ARG A 182 2.23 23.19 -5.89
CA ARG A 182 1.95 24.60 -6.14
C ARG A 182 3.21 25.42 -6.33
N LEU A 183 4.26 25.15 -5.54
CA LEU A 183 5.57 25.79 -5.71
C LEU A 183 6.19 25.45 -7.06
N ILE A 184 6.18 24.17 -7.47
CA ILE A 184 6.68 23.75 -8.78
C ILE A 184 5.89 24.43 -9.90
N ALA A 185 4.56 24.48 -9.81
CA ALA A 185 3.71 25.15 -10.80
C ALA A 185 4.00 26.65 -10.89
N PHE A 186 4.21 27.31 -9.74
CA PHE A 186 4.58 28.73 -9.67
C PHE A 186 5.92 29.01 -10.37
N TYR A 187 6.97 28.29 -10.01
CA TYR A 187 8.30 28.46 -10.62
C TYR A 187 8.37 28.04 -12.10
N SER A 188 7.42 27.22 -12.54
CA SER A 188 7.31 26.76 -13.94
C SER A 188 6.35 27.60 -14.79
N ASP A 189 5.87 28.74 -14.30
CA ASP A 189 4.89 29.62 -14.94
C ASP A 189 3.60 28.89 -15.38
N ARG A 190 3.08 28.00 -14.51
CA ARG A 190 1.88 27.21 -14.77
C ARG A 190 0.69 27.69 -13.96
N ARG A 191 -0.50 27.64 -14.56
CA ARG A 191 -1.74 27.93 -13.85
C ARG A 191 -2.15 26.74 -13.00
N ALA A 192 -2.12 26.89 -11.67
CA ALA A 192 -2.57 25.89 -10.75
C ALA A 192 -3.27 26.53 -9.54
N THR A 193 -4.52 26.17 -9.33
CA THR A 193 -5.25 26.47 -8.09
C THR A 193 -4.92 25.43 -7.03
N TRP A 194 -5.18 25.71 -5.74
CA TRP A 194 -4.99 24.74 -4.67
C TRP A 194 -5.74 23.44 -4.94
N GLY A 195 -7.02 23.50 -5.32
CA GLY A 195 -7.81 22.32 -5.63
C GLY A 195 -7.30 21.54 -6.86
N ALA A 196 -6.70 22.24 -7.85
CA ALA A 196 -6.07 21.56 -8.98
C ALA A 196 -4.78 20.81 -8.55
N CYS A 197 -3.94 21.45 -7.72
CA CYS A 197 -2.75 20.81 -7.15
C CYS A 197 -3.12 19.60 -6.27
N TRP A 198 -4.14 19.74 -5.43
CA TRP A 198 -4.62 18.68 -4.57
C TRP A 198 -5.12 17.47 -5.37
N ARG A 199 -5.95 17.68 -6.41
CA ARG A 199 -6.42 16.59 -7.28
C ARG A 199 -5.28 15.93 -8.06
N LEU A 200 -4.30 16.71 -8.52
CA LEU A 200 -3.13 16.18 -9.19
C LEU A 200 -2.26 15.35 -8.22
N ALA A 201 -2.05 15.84 -7.00
CA ALA A 201 -1.32 15.12 -5.96
C ALA A 201 -1.99 13.78 -5.62
N GLY A 202 -3.32 13.76 -5.47
CA GLY A 202 -4.07 12.53 -5.24
C GLY A 202 -3.98 11.53 -6.41
N ALA A 203 -3.99 12.02 -7.65
CA ALA A 203 -3.83 11.17 -8.83
C ALA A 203 -2.39 10.64 -8.99
N ALA A 204 -1.39 11.39 -8.55
CA ALA A 204 0.03 11.00 -8.63
C ALA A 204 0.38 9.75 -7.80
N GLN A 205 -0.45 9.39 -6.81
CA GLN A 205 -0.26 8.20 -5.99
C GLN A 205 -0.71 6.90 -6.70
N LEU A 206 -1.59 7.01 -7.69
CA LEU A 206 -2.24 5.85 -8.32
C LEU A 206 -1.29 4.92 -9.06
N PRO A 207 -0.30 5.41 -9.85
CA PRO A 207 0.65 4.52 -10.52
C PRO A 207 1.46 3.67 -9.54
N GLY A 208 1.90 4.26 -8.43
CA GLY A 208 2.61 3.53 -7.38
C GLY A 208 1.73 2.47 -6.72
N ALA A 209 0.45 2.77 -6.45
CA ALA A 209 -0.49 1.82 -5.88
C ALA A 209 -0.75 0.62 -6.81
N LEU A 210 -0.84 0.85 -8.12
CA LEU A 210 -0.95 -0.23 -9.11
C LEU A 210 0.31 -1.11 -9.13
N LEU A 211 1.50 -0.51 -9.04
CA LEU A 211 2.74 -1.26 -8.89
C LEU A 211 2.70 -2.17 -7.65
N MET A 212 2.27 -1.62 -6.49
CA MET A 212 2.16 -2.41 -5.26
C MET A 212 1.14 -3.54 -5.37
N SER A 213 0.01 -3.31 -6.05
CA SER A 213 -0.96 -4.37 -6.31
C SER A 213 -0.32 -5.53 -7.09
N CYS A 214 0.40 -5.22 -8.18
CA CYS A 214 1.14 -6.23 -8.96
C CYS A 214 2.21 -6.94 -8.11
N ALA A 215 3.00 -6.18 -7.32
CA ALA A 215 4.03 -6.73 -6.46
C ALA A 215 3.45 -7.67 -5.40
N THR A 216 2.30 -7.33 -4.80
CA THR A 216 1.60 -8.19 -3.82
C THR A 216 1.14 -9.50 -4.46
N PHE A 217 0.62 -9.47 -5.69
CA PHE A 217 0.29 -10.69 -6.42
C PHE A 217 1.53 -11.54 -6.70
N LEU A 218 2.61 -10.94 -7.22
CA LEU A 218 3.86 -11.66 -7.51
C LEU A 218 4.45 -12.28 -6.24
N TYR A 219 4.38 -11.57 -5.12
CA TYR A 219 4.80 -12.09 -3.82
C TYR A 219 3.92 -13.26 -3.39
N GLY A 220 2.60 -13.14 -3.43
CA GLY A 220 1.67 -14.23 -3.07
C GLY A 220 1.82 -15.49 -3.93
N PHE A 221 2.23 -15.34 -5.20
CA PHE A 221 2.57 -16.44 -6.09
C PHE A 221 4.02 -16.92 -5.99
N ASN A 222 4.76 -16.44 -4.97
CA ASN A 222 6.16 -16.80 -4.72
C ASN A 222 7.10 -16.51 -5.91
N ARG A 223 6.78 -15.47 -6.69
CA ARG A 223 7.61 -15.00 -7.83
C ARG A 223 8.66 -13.98 -7.39
N ILE A 224 8.40 -13.27 -6.30
CA ILE A 224 9.36 -12.40 -5.61
C ILE A 224 9.35 -12.75 -4.13
N ASN A 225 10.48 -12.55 -3.46
CA ASN A 225 10.63 -12.73 -2.02
C ASN A 225 10.26 -11.45 -1.25
N LEU A 226 10.30 -11.49 0.08
CA LEU A 226 10.02 -10.35 0.95
C LEU A 226 10.91 -9.13 0.64
N VAL A 227 12.19 -9.34 0.32
CA VAL A 227 13.12 -8.26 -0.04
C VAL A 227 12.68 -7.58 -1.33
N GLY A 228 12.25 -8.36 -2.33
CA GLY A 228 11.68 -7.84 -3.58
C GLY A 228 10.38 -7.05 -3.34
N LEU A 229 9.52 -7.50 -2.43
CA LEU A 229 8.32 -6.77 -2.03
C LEU A 229 8.65 -5.43 -1.35
N LEU A 230 9.65 -5.41 -0.45
CA LEU A 230 10.13 -4.18 0.19
C LEU A 230 10.75 -3.22 -0.84
N PHE A 231 11.48 -3.73 -1.81
CA PHE A 231 12.00 -2.91 -2.90
C PHE A 231 10.85 -2.30 -3.74
N ALA A 232 9.83 -3.09 -4.07
CA ALA A 232 8.64 -2.58 -4.76
C ALA A 232 7.91 -1.52 -3.92
N TRP A 233 7.88 -1.68 -2.58
CA TRP A 233 7.34 -0.70 -1.66
C TRP A 233 8.12 0.62 -1.69
N LEU A 234 9.44 0.60 -1.71
CA LEU A 234 10.26 1.81 -1.88
C LEU A 234 10.02 2.45 -3.25
N LEU A 235 9.98 1.63 -4.30
CA LEU A 235 9.78 2.10 -5.66
C LEU A 235 8.42 2.78 -5.85
N HIS A 236 7.34 2.29 -5.22
CA HIS A 236 6.02 2.93 -5.35
C HIS A 236 6.00 4.36 -4.80
N VAL A 237 6.74 4.63 -3.70
CA VAL A 237 6.88 5.97 -3.15
C VAL A 237 7.65 6.87 -4.12
N VAL A 238 8.76 6.37 -4.67
CA VAL A 238 9.59 7.09 -5.66
C VAL A 238 8.79 7.43 -6.91
N ILE A 239 7.98 6.49 -7.41
CA ILE A 239 7.08 6.73 -8.55
C ILE A 239 6.12 7.89 -8.24
N GLY A 240 5.49 7.89 -7.07
CA GLY A 240 4.62 8.99 -6.65
C GLY A 240 5.33 10.36 -6.72
N TRP A 241 6.56 10.44 -6.23
CA TRP A 241 7.37 11.67 -6.29
C TRP A 241 7.78 12.06 -7.71
N ILE A 242 8.10 11.10 -8.58
CA ILE A 242 8.38 11.37 -10.00
C ILE A 242 7.16 12.00 -10.67
N TYR A 243 5.95 11.48 -10.40
CA TYR A 243 4.73 12.07 -10.95
C TYR A 243 4.45 13.47 -10.38
N ILE A 244 4.71 13.71 -9.10
CA ILE A 244 4.60 15.04 -8.47
C ILE A 244 5.58 16.03 -9.11
N GLY A 245 6.81 15.60 -9.44
CA GLY A 245 7.81 16.46 -10.07
C GLY A 245 7.52 16.77 -11.54
N ILE A 246 7.06 15.79 -12.31
CA ILE A 246 6.93 15.91 -13.78
C ILE A 246 5.54 16.34 -14.23
N ALA A 247 4.45 15.89 -13.60
CA ALA A 247 3.09 16.16 -14.05
C ALA A 247 2.74 17.67 -14.08
N PRO A 248 3.23 18.54 -13.18
CA PRO A 248 2.99 19.98 -13.27
C PRO A 248 3.46 20.62 -14.58
N ALA A 249 4.52 20.06 -15.19
CA ALA A 249 5.01 20.55 -16.50
C ALA A 249 3.99 20.40 -17.63
N ARG A 250 2.97 19.54 -17.47
CA ARG A 250 1.86 19.35 -18.42
C ARG A 250 0.66 20.26 -18.15
N LEU A 251 0.66 21.05 -17.07
CA LEU A 251 -0.38 22.02 -16.78
C LEU A 251 -0.36 23.18 -17.81
N PRO A 252 -1.50 23.87 -18.04
CA PRO A 252 -1.54 25.03 -18.91
C PRO A 252 -0.63 26.14 -18.38
N ARG A 253 0.03 26.85 -19.29
CA ARG A 253 0.87 27.99 -18.96
C ARG A 253 0.03 29.22 -18.59
N LEU A 254 0.63 30.11 -17.82
CA LEU A 254 0.08 31.45 -17.60
C LEU A 254 0.05 32.21 -18.94
N ALA A 255 -1.10 32.82 -19.25
CA ALA A 255 -1.21 33.67 -20.43
C ALA A 255 -0.34 34.94 -20.23
N GLY A 256 0.41 35.34 -21.26
CA GLY A 256 1.22 36.56 -21.22
C GLY A 256 2.67 36.39 -20.76
N VAL A 257 3.08 35.18 -20.30
CA VAL A 257 4.49 34.94 -19.97
C VAL A 257 5.26 34.50 -21.21
N PRO A 258 6.32 35.25 -21.64
CA PRO A 258 7.15 34.88 -22.78
C PRO A 258 7.80 33.49 -22.55
N ARG A 259 8.04 32.72 -23.62
CA ARG A 259 8.82 31.47 -23.48
C ARG A 259 10.21 31.82 -22.96
N ARG A 260 10.60 31.29 -21.76
CA ARG A 260 11.99 31.30 -21.33
C ARG A 260 12.82 30.57 -22.41
N GLY A 261 13.61 31.32 -23.15
CA GLY A 261 14.41 30.80 -24.27
C GLY A 261 14.19 31.53 -25.60
N GLY A 262 13.17 32.38 -25.72
CA GLY A 262 13.12 33.39 -26.80
C GLY A 262 14.03 34.55 -26.43
N ASN A 263 14.94 34.94 -27.32
CA ASN A 263 15.72 36.15 -27.15
C ASN A 263 14.74 37.33 -26.86
N PRO A 264 14.73 37.93 -25.64
CA PRO A 264 13.81 39.01 -25.30
C PRO A 264 13.99 40.23 -26.22
N PHE A 265 15.15 40.34 -26.85
CA PHE A 265 15.51 41.41 -27.81
C PHE A 265 15.30 41.02 -29.29
N GLY A 266 14.82 39.79 -29.58
CA GLY A 266 14.63 39.29 -30.95
C GLY A 266 13.37 39.82 -31.66
N GLY A 267 12.48 40.51 -30.94
CA GLY A 267 11.20 40.99 -31.47
C GLY A 267 11.28 42.22 -32.35
N GLU A 268 12.28 43.06 -32.18
CA GLU A 268 12.38 44.34 -32.93
C GLU A 268 12.88 44.17 -34.36
N ARG A 269 13.78 43.25 -34.65
CA ARG A 269 14.31 43.06 -36.00
C ARG A 269 13.27 42.59 -37.05
N LYS A 270 12.19 41.97 -36.68
CA LYS A 270 11.12 41.54 -37.61
C LYS A 270 10.11 42.66 -37.95
N ARG A 271 9.99 43.69 -37.11
CA ARG A 271 9.11 44.83 -37.45
C ARG A 271 9.75 45.81 -38.43
N GLN A 272 11.05 46.06 -38.36
CA GLN A 272 11.73 46.98 -39.28
C GLN A 272 11.80 46.48 -40.74
N LYS A 273 11.76 45.17 -41.01
CA LYS A 273 11.72 44.65 -42.40
C LYS A 273 10.35 44.72 -43.08
N LYS A 274 9.28 45.11 -42.38
CA LYS A 274 7.92 45.26 -42.96
C LYS A 274 7.56 46.69 -43.33
N PHE A 275 8.39 47.67 -43.00
CA PHE A 275 8.14 49.09 -43.30
C PHE A 275 9.16 49.73 -44.24
N GLY A 276 10.02 48.91 -44.90
CA GLY A 276 11.03 49.33 -45.84
C GLY A 276 10.99 48.53 -47.16
N ALA A 277 9.78 48.46 -47.75
CA ALA A 277 9.57 48.02 -49.13
C ALA A 277 8.39 48.72 -49.72
#